data_589d3487860790dcdfe6c926d5aea3d6
#
_entry.id   589d3487860790dcdfe6c926d5aea3d6
#
_cell.length_a   1.000
_cell.length_b   1.000
_cell.length_c   1.000
_cell.angle_alpha   90.00
_cell.angle_beta   90.00
_cell.angle_gamma   90.00
#
_symmetry.space_group_name_H-M   'P 1'
#
loop_
_entity.id
_entity.type
_entity.pdbx_description
1 polymer ?
#
loop_
_entity_poly.entity_id
_entity_poly.type
_entity_poly.pdbx_seq_one_letter_code
_entity_poly.pdbx_strand_id
1 'polypeptide(L)'
;MSIDATAVYVYNGSIADLLSGVHKAAGSMKLVTDNENVAPNAFSLVAANKLGFISTRWPGKFIIKAAFAGGVANLTITADLNMFLASQSQVLMNQAKLNEFMDLVKSFAPNPPANNSGLNDLEKLADLRDKGIITTDDFEAKKKQILGL
;
A
#
# COMPACT_ATOMS: atom_id res chain seq x y z
N MET A 1 8.03 -13.14 23.87
CA MET A 1 7.81 -13.45 22.45
C MET A 1 6.50 -12.79 22.01
N SER A 2 6.55 -11.97 20.98
CA SER A 2 5.34 -11.33 20.48
C SER A 2 4.53 -12.32 19.65
N ILE A 3 3.23 -12.37 19.89
CA ILE A 3 2.29 -13.17 19.10
C ILE A 3 1.74 -12.37 17.93
N ASP A 4 2.09 -11.09 17.85
CA ASP A 4 1.66 -10.22 16.78
C ASP A 4 2.48 -10.46 15.51
N ALA A 5 1.82 -10.35 14.38
CA ALA A 5 2.47 -10.42 13.08
C ALA A 5 2.47 -9.03 12.45
N THR A 6 3.56 -8.65 11.81
CA THR A 6 3.70 -7.33 11.18
C THR A 6 4.16 -7.48 9.74
N ALA A 7 3.59 -6.69 8.84
CA ALA A 7 3.99 -6.61 7.45
C ALA A 7 4.14 -5.15 7.04
N VAL A 8 5.04 -4.89 6.11
CA VAL A 8 5.31 -3.55 5.59
C VAL A 8 5.12 -3.55 4.09
N TYR A 9 4.49 -2.50 3.58
CA TYR A 9 4.27 -2.28 2.16
C TYR A 9 4.78 -0.88 1.78
N VAL A 10 5.70 -0.83 0.85
CA VAL A 10 6.22 0.43 0.32
C VAL A 10 5.39 0.80 -0.92
N TYR A 11 4.71 1.95 -0.85
CA TYR A 11 3.78 2.40 -1.87
C TYR A 11 4.27 3.71 -2.49
N ASN A 12 4.33 3.75 -3.82
CA ASN A 12 4.86 4.89 -4.57
C ASN A 12 3.79 5.88 -5.03
N GLY A 13 2.51 5.62 -4.73
CA GLY A 13 1.41 6.50 -5.08
C GLY A 13 1.08 7.50 -3.98
N SER A 14 -0.09 8.12 -4.06
CA SER A 14 -0.53 9.10 -3.07
C SER A 14 -1.01 8.42 -1.79
N ILE A 15 -0.89 9.14 -0.67
CA ILE A 15 -1.37 8.65 0.63
C ILE A 15 -2.88 8.45 0.62
N ALA A 16 -3.62 9.30 -0.12
CA ALA A 16 -5.07 9.19 -0.25
C ALA A 16 -5.49 7.91 -0.97
N ASP A 17 -4.78 7.53 -2.03
CA ASP A 17 -5.04 6.29 -2.78
C ASP A 17 -4.73 5.07 -1.92
N LEU A 18 -3.65 5.11 -1.14
CA LEU A 18 -3.31 4.05 -0.21
C LEU A 18 -4.37 3.88 0.85
N LEU A 19 -4.85 4.98 1.45
CA LEU A 19 -5.92 4.95 2.44
C LEU A 19 -7.21 4.37 1.85
N SER A 20 -7.57 4.77 0.63
CA SER A 20 -8.72 4.22 -0.09
C SER A 20 -8.57 2.70 -0.28
N GLY A 21 -7.39 2.23 -0.66
CA GLY A 21 -7.09 0.81 -0.81
C GLY A 21 -7.23 0.04 0.50
N VAL A 22 -6.77 0.63 1.60
CA VAL A 22 -6.92 0.04 2.94
C VAL A 22 -8.39 -0.08 3.33
N HIS A 23 -9.20 0.95 3.09
CA HIS A 23 -10.64 0.90 3.37
C HIS A 23 -11.35 -0.17 2.53
N LYS A 24 -11.00 -0.28 1.26
CA LYS A 24 -11.58 -1.30 0.37
C LYS A 24 -11.18 -2.72 0.82
N ALA A 25 -9.94 -2.91 1.22
CA ALA A 25 -9.46 -4.18 1.75
C ALA A 25 -10.20 -4.57 3.03
N ALA A 26 -10.38 -3.63 3.96
CA ALA A 26 -11.13 -3.84 5.18
C ALA A 26 -12.58 -4.22 4.88
N GLY A 27 -13.23 -3.52 3.94
CA GLY A 27 -14.58 -3.85 3.51
C GLY A 27 -14.71 -5.24 2.89
N SER A 28 -13.70 -5.66 2.10
CA SER A 28 -13.68 -6.99 1.50
C SER A 28 -13.58 -8.11 2.55
N MET A 29 -12.92 -7.84 3.67
CA MET A 29 -12.82 -8.78 4.79
C MET A 29 -13.94 -8.58 5.82
N LYS A 30 -14.89 -7.69 5.56
CA LYS A 30 -16.01 -7.35 6.45
C LYS A 30 -15.52 -6.83 7.81
N LEU A 31 -14.43 -6.07 7.80
CA LEU A 31 -13.89 -5.44 8.98
C LEU A 31 -14.49 -4.05 9.16
N VAL A 32 -14.56 -3.60 10.40
CA VAL A 32 -14.97 -2.23 10.74
C VAL A 32 -13.72 -1.43 11.07
N THR A 33 -13.59 -0.25 10.46
CA THR A 33 -12.48 0.65 10.75
C THR A 33 -12.86 1.62 11.86
N ASP A 34 -11.90 1.90 12.73
CA ASP A 34 -12.07 2.79 13.88
C ASP A 34 -10.75 3.51 14.18
N ASN A 35 -10.82 4.51 15.05
CA ASN A 35 -9.65 5.30 15.49
C ASN A 35 -8.86 5.88 14.30
N GLU A 36 -9.57 6.27 13.25
CA GLU A 36 -8.94 6.83 12.06
C GLU A 36 -8.42 8.24 12.34
N ASN A 37 -7.14 8.44 12.05
CA ASN A 37 -6.50 9.73 12.13
C ASN A 37 -5.76 9.98 10.82
N VAL A 38 -6.12 11.04 10.11
CA VAL A 38 -5.56 11.36 8.80
C VAL A 38 -4.85 12.71 8.88
N ALA A 39 -3.58 12.71 8.51
CA ALA A 39 -2.74 13.91 8.37
C ALA A 39 -2.31 14.04 6.90
N PRO A 40 -1.76 15.20 6.47
CA PRO A 40 -1.36 15.38 5.06
C PRO A 40 -0.39 14.33 4.53
N ASN A 41 0.51 13.81 5.38
CA ASN A 41 1.54 12.86 4.97
C ASN A 41 1.50 11.55 5.77
N ALA A 42 0.42 11.28 6.48
CA ALA A 42 0.32 10.09 7.31
C ALA A 42 -1.12 9.75 7.61
N PHE A 43 -1.39 8.48 7.88
CA PHE A 43 -2.66 8.09 8.48
C PHE A 43 -2.46 6.89 9.41
N SER A 44 -3.41 6.72 10.31
CA SER A 44 -3.48 5.53 11.17
C SER A 44 -4.94 5.17 11.40
N LEU A 45 -5.22 3.88 11.50
CA LEU A 45 -6.55 3.37 11.82
C LEU A 45 -6.44 1.94 12.34
N VAL A 46 -7.53 1.46 12.90
CA VAL A 46 -7.66 0.09 13.35
C VAL A 46 -8.80 -0.55 12.57
N ALA A 47 -8.57 -1.74 12.04
CA ALA A 47 -9.60 -2.54 11.36
C ALA A 47 -9.81 -3.83 12.14
N ALA A 48 -11.03 -4.08 12.59
CA ALA A 48 -11.35 -5.23 13.43
C ALA A 48 -12.67 -5.86 13.01
N ASN A 49 -12.81 -7.14 13.33
CA ASN A 49 -14.09 -7.82 13.13
C ASN A 49 -15.10 -7.30 14.17
N LYS A 50 -16.23 -6.81 13.71
CA LYS A 50 -17.29 -6.30 14.58
C LYS A 50 -17.84 -7.36 15.54
N LEU A 51 -17.78 -8.62 15.12
CA LEU A 51 -18.26 -9.76 15.90
C LEU A 51 -17.11 -10.56 16.52
N GLY A 52 -15.97 -9.92 16.77
CA GLY A 52 -14.71 -10.57 17.10
C GLY A 52 -14.78 -11.64 18.18
N PHE A 53 -15.52 -11.41 19.27
CA PHE A 53 -15.62 -12.40 20.33
C PHE A 53 -16.69 -13.49 20.09
N ILE A 54 -17.63 -13.23 19.17
CA ILE A 54 -18.67 -14.19 18.78
C ILE A 54 -18.21 -15.01 17.57
N SER A 55 -17.35 -14.41 16.73
CA SER A 55 -16.81 -15.08 15.57
C SER A 55 -15.72 -16.06 16.01
N THR A 56 -15.88 -17.33 15.68
CA THR A 56 -14.87 -18.36 15.92
C THR A 56 -13.68 -18.26 14.98
N ARG A 57 -13.73 -17.33 14.01
CA ARG A 57 -12.76 -17.32 12.93
C ARG A 57 -11.47 -16.59 13.28
N TRP A 58 -11.53 -15.31 13.59
CA TRP A 58 -10.31 -14.54 13.90
C TRP A 58 -10.65 -13.42 14.87
N PRO A 59 -10.19 -13.50 16.12
CA PRO A 59 -10.51 -12.51 17.14
C PRO A 59 -9.61 -11.26 17.08
N GLY A 60 -8.70 -11.21 16.15
CA GLY A 60 -7.69 -10.15 16.09
C GLY A 60 -8.18 -8.85 15.47
N LYS A 61 -7.26 -7.90 15.44
CA LYS A 61 -7.44 -6.62 14.78
C LYS A 61 -6.18 -6.26 14.00
N PHE A 62 -6.32 -5.42 12.99
CA PHE A 62 -5.18 -4.84 12.30
C PHE A 62 -4.95 -3.42 12.79
N ILE A 63 -3.74 -3.15 13.25
CA ILE A 63 -3.28 -1.79 13.54
C ILE A 63 -2.54 -1.33 12.29
N ILE A 64 -3.05 -0.26 11.66
CA ILE A 64 -2.60 0.17 10.35
C ILE A 64 -2.03 1.57 10.46
N LYS A 65 -0.79 1.74 10.03
CA LYS A 65 -0.11 3.04 10.05
C LYS A 65 0.62 3.24 8.73
N ALA A 66 0.51 4.44 8.18
CA ALA A 66 1.24 4.82 6.99
C ALA A 66 1.85 6.20 7.18
N ALA A 67 3.05 6.38 6.69
CA ALA A 67 3.75 7.66 6.70
C ALA A 67 4.46 7.86 5.37
N PHE A 68 4.31 9.06 4.82
CA PHE A 68 4.97 9.45 3.57
C PHE A 68 6.32 10.08 3.89
N ALA A 69 7.39 9.51 3.36
CA ALA A 69 8.74 10.02 3.53
C ALA A 69 9.61 9.60 2.33
N GLY A 70 10.46 10.51 1.87
CA GLY A 70 11.38 10.21 0.77
C GLY A 70 10.70 9.89 -0.56
N GLY A 71 9.49 10.42 -0.81
CA GLY A 71 8.75 10.18 -2.04
C GLY A 71 7.93 8.90 -2.05
N VAL A 72 7.89 8.15 -0.96
CA VAL A 72 7.14 6.90 -0.85
C VAL A 72 6.36 6.85 0.46
N ALA A 73 5.25 6.14 0.46
CA ALA A 73 4.48 5.85 1.66
C ALA A 73 4.89 4.48 2.21
N ASN A 74 5.23 4.44 3.50
CA ASN A 74 5.52 3.20 4.20
C ASN A 74 4.29 2.79 5.00
N LEU A 75 3.63 1.73 4.57
CA LEU A 75 2.46 1.18 5.23
C LEU A 75 2.91 0.03 6.13
N THR A 76 2.60 0.14 7.43
CA THR A 76 2.87 -0.91 8.39
C THR A 76 1.53 -1.44 8.91
N ILE A 77 1.32 -2.75 8.79
CA ILE A 77 0.12 -3.41 9.30
C ILE A 77 0.56 -4.44 10.33
N THR A 78 0.04 -4.30 11.54
CA THR A 78 0.27 -5.24 12.64
C THR A 78 -1.02 -5.99 12.91
N ALA A 79 -0.99 -7.30 12.79
CA ALA A 79 -2.11 -8.16 13.17
C ALA A 79 -1.95 -8.52 14.65
N ASP A 80 -2.79 -7.93 15.48
CA ASP A 80 -2.77 -8.10 16.93
C ASP A 80 -3.91 -9.02 17.34
N LEU A 81 -3.57 -10.15 17.94
CA LEU A 81 -4.57 -11.10 18.45
C LEU A 81 -5.22 -10.63 19.75
N ASN A 82 -4.64 -9.64 20.42
CA ASN A 82 -5.12 -9.15 21.71
C ASN A 82 -5.29 -10.29 22.74
N MET A 83 -4.39 -11.27 22.70
CA MET A 83 -4.39 -12.44 23.57
C MET A 83 -3.07 -12.53 24.33
N PHE A 84 -3.13 -12.91 25.60
CA PHE A 84 -1.94 -13.11 26.40
C PHE A 84 -1.21 -14.39 25.99
N LEU A 85 -1.97 -15.46 25.72
CA LEU A 85 -1.44 -16.71 25.23
C LEU A 85 -2.24 -17.15 24.01
N ALA A 86 -1.53 -17.48 22.93
CA ALA A 86 -2.13 -17.97 21.72
C ALA A 86 -1.58 -19.35 21.39
N SER A 87 -2.44 -20.22 20.87
CA SER A 87 -2.00 -21.51 20.33
C SER A 87 -1.24 -21.30 19.03
N GLN A 88 -0.46 -22.29 18.63
CA GLN A 88 0.24 -22.23 17.35
C GLN A 88 -0.73 -22.05 16.18
N SER A 89 -1.90 -22.68 16.23
CA SER A 89 -2.94 -22.52 15.22
C SER A 89 -3.43 -21.08 15.10
N GLN A 90 -3.59 -20.40 16.24
CA GLN A 90 -4.02 -19.00 16.28
C GLN A 90 -2.94 -18.06 15.73
N VAL A 91 -1.68 -18.33 16.02
CA VAL A 91 -0.55 -17.56 15.48
C VAL A 91 -0.49 -17.73 13.96
N LEU A 92 -0.65 -18.94 13.46
CA LEU A 92 -0.66 -19.22 12.01
C LEU A 92 -1.86 -18.56 11.33
N MET A 93 -3.03 -18.58 11.98
CA MET A 93 -4.23 -17.90 11.47
C MET A 93 -4.01 -16.39 11.42
N ASN A 94 -3.39 -15.82 12.44
CA ASN A 94 -3.08 -14.39 12.48
C ASN A 94 -2.18 -13.99 11.32
N GLN A 95 -1.14 -14.77 11.06
CA GLN A 95 -0.24 -14.53 9.93
C GLN A 95 -0.97 -14.68 8.60
N ALA A 96 -1.83 -15.67 8.46
CA ALA A 96 -2.62 -15.89 7.25
C ALA A 96 -3.58 -14.72 6.99
N LYS A 97 -4.22 -14.22 8.04
CA LYS A 97 -5.12 -13.06 7.93
C LYS A 97 -4.37 -11.79 7.56
N LEU A 98 -3.17 -11.60 8.11
CA LEU A 98 -2.31 -10.48 7.75
C LEU A 98 -1.93 -10.54 6.26
N ASN A 99 -1.53 -11.71 5.78
CA ASN A 99 -1.17 -11.91 4.39
C ASN A 99 -2.36 -11.64 3.47
N GLU A 100 -3.54 -12.14 3.82
CA GLU A 100 -4.78 -11.91 3.07
C GLU A 100 -5.10 -10.41 2.99
N PHE A 101 -5.03 -9.71 4.10
CA PHE A 101 -5.30 -8.27 4.15
C PHE A 101 -4.27 -7.49 3.31
N MET A 102 -2.99 -7.82 3.45
CA MET A 102 -1.94 -7.16 2.68
C MET A 102 -2.11 -7.40 1.18
N ASP A 103 -2.46 -8.60 0.76
CA ASP A 103 -2.71 -8.91 -0.65
C ASP A 103 -3.89 -8.10 -1.20
N LEU A 104 -4.95 -7.92 -0.40
CA LEU A 104 -6.08 -7.08 -0.78
C LEU A 104 -5.68 -5.61 -0.90
N VAL A 105 -4.89 -5.09 0.04
CA VAL A 105 -4.37 -3.72 -0.03
C VAL A 105 -3.56 -3.52 -1.30
N LYS A 106 -2.67 -4.43 -1.62
CA LYS A 106 -1.87 -4.38 -2.86
C LYS A 106 -2.73 -4.45 -4.11
N SER A 107 -3.83 -5.19 -4.05
CA SER A 107 -4.79 -5.30 -5.16
C SER A 107 -5.56 -4.01 -5.38
N PHE A 108 -6.01 -3.34 -4.32
CA PHE A 108 -6.77 -2.09 -4.40
C PHE A 108 -5.88 -0.85 -4.54
N ALA A 109 -4.64 -0.92 -4.07
CA ALA A 109 -3.65 0.15 -4.19
C ALA A 109 -2.35 -0.43 -4.75
N PRO A 110 -2.34 -0.87 -6.02
CA PRO A 110 -1.12 -1.40 -6.61
C PRO A 110 -0.11 -0.29 -6.82
N ASN A 111 1.17 -0.62 -6.65
CA ASN A 111 2.22 0.33 -6.97
C ASN A 111 2.12 0.73 -8.44
N PRO A 112 2.13 2.04 -8.76
CA PRO A 112 2.25 2.44 -10.14
C PRO A 112 3.57 1.89 -10.70
N PRO A 113 3.61 1.54 -12.01
CA PRO A 113 4.82 0.97 -12.60
C PRO A 113 6.01 1.91 -12.36
N ALA A 114 6.99 1.39 -11.64
CA ALA A 114 8.16 2.17 -11.22
C ALA A 114 8.92 2.67 -12.43
N ASN A 115 8.96 3.99 -12.61
CA ASN A 115 9.84 4.73 -13.54
C ASN A 115 9.84 4.28 -15.01
N ASN A 116 8.95 3.38 -15.41
CA ASN A 116 8.79 3.03 -16.81
C ASN A 116 8.15 4.17 -17.61
N SER A 117 7.49 5.10 -16.94
CA SER A 117 6.90 6.27 -17.60
C SER A 117 7.97 7.12 -18.28
N GLY A 118 9.12 7.34 -17.63
CA GLY A 118 10.22 8.10 -18.22
C GLY A 118 10.83 7.41 -19.43
N LEU A 119 11.05 6.09 -19.37
CA LEU A 119 11.57 5.31 -20.48
C LEU A 119 10.56 5.21 -21.64
N ASN A 120 9.30 4.99 -21.34
CA ASN A 120 8.24 4.98 -22.36
C ASN A 120 8.09 6.34 -23.05
N ASP A 121 8.20 7.42 -22.27
CA ASP A 121 8.16 8.78 -22.81
C ASP A 121 9.37 9.05 -23.72
N LEU A 122 10.57 8.56 -23.36
CA LEU A 122 11.75 8.65 -24.20
C LEU A 122 11.59 7.88 -25.51
N GLU A 123 11.03 6.69 -25.47
CA GLU A 123 10.74 5.90 -26.67
C GLU A 123 9.76 6.63 -27.59
N LYS A 124 8.69 7.18 -27.03
CA LYS A 124 7.70 7.96 -27.78
C LYS A 124 8.32 9.22 -28.39
N LEU A 125 9.17 9.92 -27.63
CA LEU A 125 9.87 11.11 -28.13
C LEU A 125 10.85 10.74 -29.26
N ALA A 126 11.57 9.64 -29.13
CA ALA A 126 12.46 9.16 -30.19
C ALA A 126 11.69 8.82 -31.47
N ASP A 127 10.53 8.20 -31.33
CA ASP A 127 9.63 7.88 -32.43
C ASP A 127 9.11 9.14 -33.14
N LEU A 128 8.70 10.14 -32.36
CA LEU A 128 8.25 11.44 -32.89
C LEU A 128 9.37 12.18 -33.61
N ARG A 129 10.61 12.09 -33.10
CA ARG A 129 11.78 12.65 -33.77
C ARG A 129 12.03 11.97 -35.12
N ASP A 130 11.98 10.64 -35.14
CA ASP A 130 12.22 9.85 -36.36
C ASP A 130 11.14 10.12 -37.42
N LYS A 131 9.91 10.40 -36.99
CA LYS A 131 8.80 10.78 -37.86
C LYS A 131 8.84 12.25 -38.30
N GLY A 132 9.80 13.03 -37.79
CA GLY A 132 9.93 14.44 -38.12
C GLY A 132 8.90 15.38 -37.48
N ILE A 133 8.18 14.91 -36.46
CA ILE A 133 7.16 15.69 -35.74
C ILE A 133 7.82 16.67 -34.78
N ILE A 134 8.92 16.29 -34.15
CA ILE A 134 9.74 17.14 -33.26
C ILE A 134 11.17 17.20 -33.80
N THR A 135 11.88 18.28 -33.45
CA THR A 135 13.28 18.46 -33.84
C THR A 135 14.20 17.71 -32.89
N THR A 136 15.46 17.50 -33.30
CA THR A 136 16.49 16.91 -32.44
C THR A 136 16.72 17.76 -31.19
N ASP A 137 16.69 19.09 -31.31
CA ASP A 137 16.85 20.02 -30.19
C ASP A 137 15.72 19.86 -29.19
N ASP A 138 14.47 19.74 -29.65
CA ASP A 138 13.30 19.50 -28.80
C ASP A 138 13.42 18.16 -28.08
N PHE A 139 13.86 17.13 -28.77
CA PHE A 139 14.09 15.80 -28.20
C PHE A 139 15.12 15.86 -27.09
N GLU A 140 16.28 16.50 -27.32
CA GLU A 140 17.35 16.62 -26.32
C GLU A 140 16.90 17.40 -25.09
N ALA A 141 16.13 18.50 -25.28
CA ALA A 141 15.61 19.28 -24.17
C ALA A 141 14.64 18.46 -23.30
N LYS A 142 13.73 17.72 -23.91
CA LYS A 142 12.79 16.85 -23.19
C LYS A 142 13.50 15.68 -22.52
N LYS A 143 14.48 15.09 -23.18
CA LYS A 143 15.31 14.00 -22.64
C LYS A 143 16.00 14.44 -21.35
N LYS A 144 16.61 15.63 -21.33
CA LYS A 144 17.26 16.16 -20.12
C LYS A 144 16.27 16.38 -19.00
N GLN A 145 15.07 16.87 -19.31
CA GLN A 145 14.02 17.09 -18.34
C GLN A 145 13.55 15.78 -17.71
N ILE A 146 13.35 14.75 -18.52
CA ILE A 146 12.88 13.43 -18.05
C ILE A 146 13.97 12.76 -17.21
N LEU A 147 15.23 12.86 -17.59
CA LEU A 147 16.36 12.26 -16.90
C LEU A 147 16.84 13.08 -15.67
N GLY A 148 16.31 14.28 -15.48
CA GLY A 148 16.72 15.14 -14.35
C GLY A 148 18.10 15.76 -14.50
N LEU A 149 18.55 15.93 -15.72
CA LEU A 149 19.87 16.52 -16.03
C LEU A 149 19.81 18.06 -16.20
#